data_5291264afa18be3b7b8e42bf9944b84a
#
_entry.id   5291264afa18be3b7b8e42bf9944b84a
#
_cell.length_a   1.000
_cell.length_b   1.000
_cell.length_c   1.000
_cell.angle_alpha   90.00
_cell.angle_beta   90.00
_cell.angle_gamma   90.00
#
_symmetry.space_group_name_H-M   'P 1'
#
loop_
_entity.id
_entity.type
_entity.pdbx_description
1 polymer ?
#
loop_
_entity_poly.entity_id
_entity_poly.type
_entity_poly.pdbx_seq_one_letter_code
_entity_poly.pdbx_strand_id
1 'polypeptide(L)'
;MYRKVKAYILENEMIQENAWVLAGVSGGGDSMTMLHMLLRLRQELGFSLRVVHVHHGIRGEEADRDAAMVEKICGQWGVPFICRRFDVPSLALSWKCGTEEAGRMVRQKAFQEEAALLNTDNYQIALAHNQDDLAETLLFHLSRGSGIRGLASMRPVVGKVIRPLLCLRRQEIDHYLKENEIFYVTDSTNLTDDYTRNKIRHKILPEIEKELNPKAGEHMAKTAQILSMAEDYFTRKGREMLDRCKKEEQGILIGMEIFQEDPLIVSYGIMEAFYLLSSRRRDFSAVHVQSVLSLAKNQAGSCCSLPYRLMGIRKYEGVWIGKQTEQEKRQLFFHEEWEIFPGKKADTLLGTFETRIFLYQGEKIPEKKYTKWLDYDKIKNK
;
A
#
# COMPACT_ATOMS: atom_id res chain seq x y z
N MET A 1 -22.72 -14.02 -19.22
CA MET A 1 -21.75 -13.83 -18.16
C MET A 1 -20.41 -14.54 -18.42
N TYR A 2 -20.38 -15.84 -18.76
CA TYR A 2 -19.13 -16.60 -19.02
C TYR A 2 -18.15 -15.91 -19.97
N ARG A 3 -18.61 -15.49 -21.17
CA ARG A 3 -17.76 -14.79 -22.14
C ARG A 3 -17.14 -13.50 -21.59
N LYS A 4 -17.88 -12.76 -20.76
CA LYS A 4 -17.41 -11.50 -20.13
C LYS A 4 -16.27 -11.77 -19.16
N VAL A 5 -16.41 -12.79 -18.29
CA VAL A 5 -15.36 -13.19 -17.34
C VAL A 5 -14.14 -13.74 -18.06
N LYS A 6 -14.33 -14.58 -19.11
CA LYS A 6 -13.23 -15.09 -19.92
C LYS A 6 -12.43 -13.97 -20.58
N ALA A 7 -13.12 -13.04 -21.25
CA ALA A 7 -12.46 -11.89 -21.87
C ALA A 7 -11.67 -11.06 -20.84
N TYR A 8 -12.28 -10.80 -19.67
CA TYR A 8 -11.66 -10.05 -18.60
C TYR A 8 -10.40 -10.72 -18.03
N ILE A 9 -10.40 -12.06 -17.89
CA ILE A 9 -9.23 -12.83 -17.47
C ILE A 9 -8.09 -12.70 -18.51
N LEU A 10 -8.43 -12.81 -19.79
CA LEU A 10 -7.46 -12.73 -20.89
C LEU A 10 -6.91 -11.32 -21.07
N GLU A 11 -7.75 -10.29 -21.07
CA GLU A 11 -7.35 -8.88 -21.19
C GLU A 11 -6.42 -8.40 -20.07
N ASN A 12 -6.58 -8.97 -18.87
CA ASN A 12 -5.75 -8.63 -17.72
C ASN A 12 -4.63 -9.66 -17.45
N GLU A 13 -4.40 -10.62 -18.34
CA GLU A 13 -3.37 -11.65 -18.23
C GLU A 13 -3.36 -12.33 -16.84
N MET A 14 -4.57 -12.63 -16.30
CA MET A 14 -4.72 -13.07 -14.91
C MET A 14 -4.16 -14.45 -14.64
N ILE A 15 -4.23 -15.37 -15.62
CA ILE A 15 -3.88 -16.77 -15.46
C ILE A 15 -2.87 -17.13 -16.55
N GLN A 16 -1.70 -17.58 -16.14
CA GLN A 16 -0.66 -18.07 -17.04
C GLN A 16 -0.94 -19.52 -17.42
N GLU A 17 -0.46 -19.92 -18.57
CA GLU A 17 -0.56 -21.32 -19.02
C GLU A 17 0.16 -22.26 -18.03
N ASN A 18 -0.45 -23.42 -17.79
CA ASN A 18 0.04 -24.43 -16.82
C ASN A 18 0.19 -23.94 -15.38
N ALA A 19 -0.46 -22.81 -15.03
CA ALA A 19 -0.44 -22.30 -13.66
C ALA A 19 -1.33 -23.09 -12.71
N TRP A 20 -1.07 -22.96 -11.42
CA TRP A 20 -2.01 -23.34 -10.37
C TRP A 20 -2.86 -22.14 -9.98
N VAL A 21 -4.17 -22.31 -9.93
CA VAL A 21 -5.10 -21.33 -9.38
C VAL A 21 -5.59 -21.83 -8.02
N LEU A 22 -5.21 -21.12 -6.97
CA LEU A 22 -5.69 -21.32 -5.61
C LEU A 22 -6.94 -20.44 -5.42
N ALA A 23 -8.12 -21.02 -5.49
CA ALA A 23 -9.38 -20.30 -5.37
C ALA A 23 -9.79 -20.17 -3.91
N GLY A 24 -9.93 -18.94 -3.42
CA GLY A 24 -10.47 -18.65 -2.09
C GLY A 24 -12.00 -18.76 -2.09
N VAL A 25 -12.52 -19.83 -1.48
CA VAL A 25 -13.95 -20.11 -1.47
C VAL A 25 -14.49 -20.13 -0.05
N SER A 26 -15.32 -19.13 0.27
CA SER A 26 -15.97 -19.03 1.58
C SER A 26 -17.32 -19.78 1.67
N GLY A 27 -17.87 -20.17 0.54
CA GLY A 27 -19.21 -20.77 0.45
C GLY A 27 -20.30 -19.73 0.05
N GLY A 28 -20.02 -18.44 0.14
CA GLY A 28 -20.92 -17.37 -0.29
C GLY A 28 -21.06 -17.28 -1.81
N GLY A 29 -22.15 -16.66 -2.29
CA GLY A 29 -22.54 -16.64 -3.71
C GLY A 29 -21.43 -16.19 -4.66
N ASP A 30 -20.70 -15.12 -4.33
CA ASP A 30 -19.58 -14.62 -5.17
C ASP A 30 -18.48 -15.67 -5.31
N SER A 31 -18.09 -16.31 -4.21
CA SER A 31 -17.02 -17.30 -4.20
C SER A 31 -17.40 -18.60 -4.91
N MET A 32 -18.68 -19.01 -4.80
CA MET A 32 -19.22 -20.18 -5.52
C MET A 32 -19.34 -19.90 -7.01
N THR A 33 -19.76 -18.68 -7.39
CA THR A 33 -19.76 -18.24 -8.80
C THR A 33 -18.37 -18.25 -9.40
N MET A 34 -17.38 -17.69 -8.67
CA MET A 34 -15.99 -17.69 -9.11
C MET A 34 -15.47 -19.13 -9.31
N LEU A 35 -15.72 -20.01 -8.36
CA LEU A 35 -15.30 -21.42 -8.45
C LEU A 35 -15.91 -22.10 -9.68
N HIS A 36 -17.21 -21.95 -9.90
CA HIS A 36 -17.90 -22.55 -11.04
C HIS A 36 -17.38 -21.99 -12.38
N MET A 37 -17.10 -20.68 -12.46
CA MET A 37 -16.49 -20.09 -13.65
C MET A 37 -15.08 -20.62 -13.92
N LEU A 38 -14.23 -20.67 -12.89
CA LEU A 38 -12.86 -21.20 -13.01
C LEU A 38 -12.87 -22.68 -13.41
N LEU A 39 -13.81 -23.46 -12.85
CA LEU A 39 -13.98 -24.87 -13.23
C LEU A 39 -14.28 -25.05 -14.73
N ARG A 40 -15.14 -24.21 -15.28
CA ARG A 40 -15.48 -24.23 -16.72
C ARG A 40 -14.32 -23.75 -17.60
N LEU A 41 -13.51 -22.78 -17.10
CA LEU A 41 -12.39 -22.19 -17.84
C LEU A 41 -11.11 -23.02 -17.79
N ARG A 42 -10.95 -23.92 -16.81
CA ARG A 42 -9.67 -24.61 -16.57
C ARG A 42 -9.15 -25.41 -17.76
N GLN A 43 -10.06 -26.04 -18.51
CA GLN A 43 -9.68 -26.84 -19.69
C GLN A 43 -9.31 -25.95 -20.89
N GLU A 44 -10.04 -24.84 -21.06
CA GLU A 44 -9.80 -23.91 -22.16
C GLU A 44 -8.52 -23.08 -21.99
N LEU A 45 -8.19 -22.72 -20.75
CA LEU A 45 -7.03 -21.88 -20.41
C LEU A 45 -5.81 -22.68 -19.89
N GLY A 46 -5.94 -23.99 -19.77
CA GLY A 46 -4.82 -24.88 -19.45
C GLY A 46 -4.22 -24.68 -18.06
N PHE A 47 -5.03 -24.52 -17.00
CA PHE A 47 -4.54 -24.34 -15.63
C PHE A 47 -5.07 -25.43 -14.68
N SER A 48 -4.37 -25.63 -13.56
CA SER A 48 -4.79 -26.50 -12.46
C SER A 48 -5.55 -25.68 -11.41
N LEU A 49 -6.60 -26.26 -10.81
CA LEU A 49 -7.46 -25.58 -9.85
C LEU A 49 -7.46 -26.31 -8.50
N ARG A 50 -7.28 -25.58 -7.41
CA ARG A 50 -7.43 -26.05 -6.03
C ARG A 50 -8.22 -25.05 -5.22
N VAL A 51 -9.16 -25.52 -4.40
CA VAL A 51 -9.93 -24.69 -3.47
C VAL A 51 -9.24 -24.61 -2.13
N VAL A 52 -9.13 -23.39 -1.62
CA VAL A 52 -8.66 -23.08 -0.26
C VAL A 52 -9.81 -22.41 0.49
N HIS A 53 -10.36 -23.10 1.46
CA HIS A 53 -11.35 -22.60 2.40
C HIS A 53 -10.65 -22.17 3.69
N VAL A 54 -10.88 -20.93 4.15
CA VAL A 54 -10.30 -20.44 5.40
C VAL A 54 -11.38 -20.35 6.45
N HIS A 55 -11.31 -21.24 7.43
CA HIS A 55 -12.21 -21.27 8.58
C HIS A 55 -11.66 -20.36 9.67
N HIS A 56 -12.37 -19.29 9.99
CA HIS A 56 -11.90 -18.23 10.89
C HIS A 56 -12.13 -18.50 12.38
N GLY A 57 -12.88 -19.54 12.76
CA GLY A 57 -13.21 -19.86 14.16
C GLY A 57 -14.13 -18.85 14.85
N ILE A 58 -14.86 -18.01 14.09
CA ILE A 58 -15.70 -16.94 14.66
C ILE A 58 -17.14 -17.41 14.90
N ARG A 59 -17.71 -18.19 13.97
CA ARG A 59 -19.14 -18.54 13.93
C ARG A 59 -19.46 -19.97 14.43
N GLY A 60 -18.48 -20.65 15.04
CA GLY A 60 -18.69 -22.02 15.56
C GLY A 60 -19.28 -22.98 14.53
N GLU A 61 -20.39 -23.63 14.87
CA GLU A 61 -21.07 -24.65 14.05
C GLU A 61 -21.51 -24.14 12.66
N GLU A 62 -21.84 -22.87 12.50
CA GLU A 62 -22.18 -22.33 11.17
C GLU A 62 -20.98 -22.39 10.23
N ALA A 63 -19.80 -22.02 10.70
CA ALA A 63 -18.58 -22.09 9.90
C ALA A 63 -18.18 -23.53 9.55
N ASP A 64 -18.46 -24.49 10.46
CA ASP A 64 -18.24 -25.91 10.19
C ASP A 64 -19.20 -26.44 9.10
N ARG A 65 -20.47 -26.04 9.16
CA ARG A 65 -21.45 -26.39 8.11
C ARG A 65 -21.08 -25.82 6.76
N ASP A 66 -20.62 -24.55 6.74
CA ASP A 66 -20.19 -23.87 5.50
C ASP A 66 -18.98 -24.61 4.88
N ALA A 67 -17.99 -24.99 5.70
CA ALA A 67 -16.83 -25.74 5.24
C ALA A 67 -17.20 -27.11 4.69
N ALA A 68 -18.07 -27.85 5.38
CA ALA A 68 -18.54 -29.17 4.96
C ALA A 68 -19.35 -29.06 3.64
N MET A 69 -20.15 -28.01 3.45
CA MET A 69 -20.88 -27.78 2.23
C MET A 69 -19.94 -27.52 1.05
N VAL A 70 -18.94 -26.65 1.21
CA VAL A 70 -17.94 -26.36 0.16
C VAL A 70 -17.17 -27.63 -0.19
N GLU A 71 -16.75 -28.43 0.81
CA GLU A 71 -16.05 -29.70 0.61
C GLU A 71 -16.88 -30.68 -0.21
N LYS A 72 -18.16 -30.85 0.14
CA LYS A 72 -19.10 -31.71 -0.59
C LYS A 72 -19.24 -31.29 -2.06
N ILE A 73 -19.40 -29.98 -2.33
CA ILE A 73 -19.52 -29.46 -3.71
C ILE A 73 -18.19 -29.66 -4.46
N CYS A 74 -17.07 -29.41 -3.85
CA CYS A 74 -15.75 -29.66 -4.46
C CYS A 74 -15.56 -31.12 -4.83
N GLY A 75 -16.00 -32.04 -3.97
CA GLY A 75 -16.00 -33.49 -4.26
C GLY A 75 -16.86 -33.85 -5.46
N GLN A 76 -18.08 -33.25 -5.57
CA GLN A 76 -18.97 -33.46 -6.71
C GLN A 76 -18.41 -32.90 -8.03
N TRP A 77 -17.69 -31.77 -7.96
CA TRP A 77 -17.11 -31.11 -9.12
C TRP A 77 -15.69 -31.60 -9.47
N GLY A 78 -15.13 -32.54 -8.71
CA GLY A 78 -13.81 -33.08 -8.94
C GLY A 78 -12.70 -32.05 -8.79
N VAL A 79 -12.83 -31.15 -7.78
CA VAL A 79 -11.84 -30.12 -7.48
C VAL A 79 -11.18 -30.43 -6.13
N PRO A 80 -9.84 -30.45 -6.02
CA PRO A 80 -9.15 -30.60 -4.75
C PRO A 80 -9.55 -29.50 -3.76
N PHE A 81 -9.91 -29.87 -2.54
CA PHE A 81 -10.36 -28.97 -1.48
C PHE A 81 -9.43 -29.06 -0.27
N ILE A 82 -9.08 -27.91 0.29
CA ILE A 82 -8.33 -27.79 1.54
C ILE A 82 -9.01 -26.78 2.45
N CYS A 83 -9.25 -27.20 3.71
CA CYS A 83 -9.74 -26.33 4.77
C CYS A 83 -8.60 -25.98 5.72
N ARG A 84 -8.27 -24.68 5.85
CA ARG A 84 -7.33 -24.15 6.83
C ARG A 84 -8.09 -23.50 7.99
N ARG A 85 -7.91 -24.01 9.22
CA ARG A 85 -8.60 -23.57 10.41
C ARG A 85 -7.73 -22.67 11.26
N PHE A 86 -8.27 -21.52 11.69
CA PHE A 86 -7.60 -20.55 12.56
C PHE A 86 -8.57 -20.08 13.64
N ASP A 87 -8.06 -19.83 14.84
CA ASP A 87 -8.79 -19.11 15.90
C ASP A 87 -8.49 -17.61 15.76
N VAL A 88 -9.23 -16.94 14.88
CA VAL A 88 -9.03 -15.51 14.59
C VAL A 88 -9.28 -14.62 15.82
N PRO A 89 -10.27 -14.85 16.68
CA PRO A 89 -10.43 -14.08 17.92
C PRO A 89 -9.19 -14.09 18.81
N SER A 90 -8.62 -15.25 19.10
CA SER A 90 -7.39 -15.37 19.91
C SER A 90 -6.18 -14.73 19.23
N LEU A 91 -6.06 -14.88 17.90
CA LEU A 91 -4.99 -14.25 17.12
C LEU A 91 -5.10 -12.73 17.09
N ALA A 92 -6.31 -12.18 16.97
CA ALA A 92 -6.54 -10.74 17.01
C ALA A 92 -6.07 -10.11 18.33
N LEU A 93 -6.37 -10.78 19.45
CA LEU A 93 -5.90 -10.37 20.77
C LEU A 93 -4.36 -10.42 20.87
N SER A 94 -3.75 -11.52 20.43
CA SER A 94 -2.29 -11.70 20.50
C SER A 94 -1.54 -10.71 19.61
N TRP A 95 -2.07 -10.40 18.43
CA TRP A 95 -1.49 -9.45 17.46
C TRP A 95 -1.85 -7.99 17.74
N LYS A 96 -2.72 -7.74 18.74
CA LYS A 96 -3.20 -6.39 19.09
C LYS A 96 -3.81 -5.65 17.90
N CYS A 97 -4.61 -6.35 17.11
CA CYS A 97 -5.28 -5.78 15.93
C CYS A 97 -6.78 -6.13 15.94
N GLY A 98 -7.54 -5.51 15.03
CA GLY A 98 -8.96 -5.82 14.87
C GLY A 98 -9.18 -7.22 14.28
N THR A 99 -10.35 -7.82 14.57
CA THR A 99 -10.72 -9.17 14.08
C THR A 99 -10.72 -9.24 12.54
N GLU A 100 -11.14 -8.17 11.86
CA GLU A 100 -11.11 -8.09 10.38
C GLU A 100 -9.67 -8.12 9.85
N GLU A 101 -8.76 -7.38 10.48
CA GLU A 101 -7.34 -7.37 10.10
C GLU A 101 -6.70 -8.73 10.37
N ALA A 102 -6.93 -9.32 11.53
CA ALA A 102 -6.47 -10.67 11.84
C ALA A 102 -6.99 -11.70 10.83
N GLY A 103 -8.29 -11.64 10.49
CA GLY A 103 -8.90 -12.49 9.46
C GLY A 103 -8.25 -12.34 8.08
N ARG A 104 -7.84 -11.12 7.73
CA ARG A 104 -7.09 -10.86 6.49
C ARG A 104 -5.69 -11.47 6.52
N MET A 105 -4.99 -11.34 7.66
CA MET A 105 -3.64 -11.89 7.85
C MET A 105 -3.64 -13.43 7.79
N VAL A 106 -4.57 -14.11 8.47
CA VAL A 106 -4.66 -15.58 8.44
C VAL A 106 -5.04 -16.09 7.04
N ARG A 107 -5.88 -15.35 6.30
CA ARG A 107 -6.19 -15.68 4.91
C ARG A 107 -4.94 -15.63 4.04
N GLN A 108 -4.15 -14.57 4.16
CA GLN A 108 -2.87 -14.46 3.45
C GLN A 108 -1.93 -15.60 3.81
N LYS A 109 -1.80 -15.93 5.10
CA LYS A 109 -0.99 -17.05 5.60
C LYS A 109 -1.44 -18.38 5.01
N ALA A 110 -2.75 -18.67 5.00
CA ALA A 110 -3.30 -19.89 4.43
C ALA A 110 -2.92 -20.07 2.95
N PHE A 111 -3.02 -19.01 2.14
CA PHE A 111 -2.63 -19.08 0.74
C PHE A 111 -1.12 -19.22 0.56
N GLN A 112 -0.29 -18.59 1.40
CA GLN A 112 1.16 -18.74 1.35
C GLN A 112 1.59 -20.16 1.68
N GLU A 113 0.99 -20.77 2.71
CA GLU A 113 1.24 -22.17 3.08
C GLU A 113 0.85 -23.14 1.94
N GLU A 114 -0.30 -22.94 1.31
CA GLU A 114 -0.74 -23.76 0.19
C GLU A 114 0.13 -23.56 -1.06
N ALA A 115 0.53 -22.33 -1.34
CA ALA A 115 1.42 -22.05 -2.45
C ALA A 115 2.80 -22.72 -2.29
N ALA A 116 3.34 -22.74 -1.07
CA ALA A 116 4.61 -23.38 -0.77
C ALA A 116 4.58 -24.91 -1.03
N LEU A 117 3.39 -25.54 -0.93
CA LEU A 117 3.20 -26.97 -1.21
C LEU A 117 3.13 -27.31 -2.71
N LEU A 118 3.00 -26.29 -3.58
CA LEU A 118 2.89 -26.52 -5.03
C LEU A 118 4.24 -26.83 -5.70
N ASN A 119 5.36 -26.55 -5.03
CA ASN A 119 6.72 -26.68 -5.57
C ASN A 119 6.92 -25.96 -6.93
N THR A 120 6.19 -24.86 -7.14
CA THR A 120 6.29 -24.00 -8.34
C THR A 120 5.93 -22.56 -8.00
N ASP A 121 6.58 -21.61 -8.68
CA ASP A 121 6.23 -20.19 -8.60
C ASP A 121 5.15 -19.79 -9.62
N ASN A 122 4.71 -20.71 -10.49
CA ASN A 122 3.64 -20.45 -11.45
C ASN A 122 2.28 -20.74 -10.82
N TYR A 123 1.83 -19.81 -9.95
CA TYR A 123 0.51 -19.88 -9.32
C TYR A 123 -0.13 -18.50 -9.20
N GLN A 124 -1.47 -18.49 -9.11
CA GLN A 124 -2.30 -17.34 -8.80
C GLN A 124 -3.27 -17.66 -7.67
N ILE A 125 -3.66 -16.63 -6.90
CA ILE A 125 -4.66 -16.69 -5.83
C ILE A 125 -5.91 -15.96 -6.32
N ALA A 126 -6.98 -16.68 -6.57
CA ALA A 126 -8.23 -16.09 -7.04
C ALA A 126 -9.14 -15.71 -5.87
N LEU A 127 -9.56 -14.44 -5.83
CA LEU A 127 -10.50 -13.89 -4.85
C LEU A 127 -11.75 -13.37 -5.54
N ALA A 128 -12.91 -13.65 -4.96
CA ALA A 128 -14.22 -13.39 -5.55
C ALA A 128 -14.75 -11.96 -5.31
N HIS A 129 -13.90 -10.95 -5.40
CA HIS A 129 -14.36 -9.56 -5.38
C HIS A 129 -15.07 -9.22 -6.68
N ASN A 130 -16.18 -8.49 -6.58
CA ASN A 130 -17.02 -8.05 -7.69
C ASN A 130 -16.93 -6.53 -7.90
N GLN A 131 -17.70 -6.00 -8.87
CA GLN A 131 -17.69 -4.58 -9.21
C GLN A 131 -18.28 -3.70 -8.10
N ASP A 132 -19.26 -4.20 -7.36
CA ASP A 132 -19.87 -3.45 -6.26
C ASP A 132 -18.90 -3.31 -5.09
N ASP A 133 -18.06 -4.33 -4.81
CA ASP A 133 -16.96 -4.24 -3.82
C ASP A 133 -15.95 -3.13 -4.19
N LEU A 134 -15.74 -2.89 -5.48
CA LEU A 134 -14.85 -1.84 -5.96
C LEU A 134 -15.45 -0.46 -5.72
N ALA A 135 -16.75 -0.28 -5.99
CA ALA A 135 -17.48 0.95 -5.70
C ALA A 135 -17.52 1.25 -4.19
N GLU A 136 -17.81 0.22 -3.36
CA GLU A 136 -17.75 0.34 -1.90
C GLU A 136 -16.37 0.78 -1.40
N THR A 137 -15.32 0.17 -1.96
CA THR A 137 -13.94 0.49 -1.58
C THR A 137 -13.57 1.91 -1.99
N LEU A 138 -13.99 2.36 -3.18
CA LEU A 138 -13.79 3.74 -3.63
C LEU A 138 -14.44 4.74 -2.67
N LEU A 139 -15.73 4.55 -2.35
CA LEU A 139 -16.46 5.41 -1.41
C LEU A 139 -15.81 5.42 -0.02
N PHE A 140 -15.41 4.25 0.48
CA PHE A 140 -14.73 4.15 1.77
C PHE A 140 -13.41 4.92 1.81
N HIS A 141 -12.59 4.81 0.77
CA HIS A 141 -11.32 5.53 0.70
C HIS A 141 -11.51 7.02 0.45
N LEU A 142 -12.49 7.40 -0.38
CA LEU A 142 -12.82 8.79 -0.64
C LEU A 142 -13.26 9.51 0.64
N SER A 143 -14.13 8.88 1.44
CA SER A 143 -14.59 9.43 2.73
C SER A 143 -13.48 9.60 3.77
N ARG A 144 -12.33 8.93 3.58
CA ARG A 144 -11.15 9.04 4.43
C ARG A 144 -10.09 10.02 3.89
N GLY A 145 -10.37 10.70 2.79
CA GLY A 145 -9.42 11.63 2.17
C GLY A 145 -8.23 10.95 1.52
N SER A 146 -8.40 9.71 1.03
CA SER A 146 -7.33 9.00 0.34
C SER A 146 -7.02 9.66 -1.01
N GLY A 147 -5.72 9.77 -1.35
CA GLY A 147 -5.27 10.18 -2.67
C GLY A 147 -5.44 9.06 -3.72
N ILE A 148 -4.91 9.30 -4.93
CA ILE A 148 -5.03 8.40 -6.10
C ILE A 148 -4.71 6.95 -5.74
N ARG A 149 -3.61 6.70 -5.02
CA ARG A 149 -3.19 5.34 -4.59
C ARG A 149 -4.26 4.60 -3.78
N GLY A 150 -4.91 5.27 -2.85
CA GLY A 150 -5.97 4.67 -2.04
C GLY A 150 -7.24 4.40 -2.86
N LEU A 151 -7.61 5.33 -3.74
CA LEU A 151 -8.77 5.21 -4.61
C LEU A 151 -8.59 4.12 -5.68
N ALA A 152 -7.34 3.86 -6.11
CA ALA A 152 -6.94 2.82 -7.06
C ALA A 152 -6.70 1.44 -6.40
N SER A 153 -7.16 1.21 -5.18
CA SER A 153 -6.69 0.12 -4.30
C SER A 153 -7.13 -1.29 -4.71
N MET A 154 -8.23 -1.43 -5.47
CA MET A 154 -8.73 -2.73 -5.88
C MET A 154 -8.51 -2.95 -7.38
N ARG A 155 -7.45 -3.71 -7.70
CA ARG A 155 -7.04 -3.98 -9.09
C ARG A 155 -7.38 -5.40 -9.49
N PRO A 156 -7.55 -5.67 -10.81
CA PRO A 156 -7.75 -7.01 -11.35
C PRO A 156 -6.64 -7.99 -10.93
N VAL A 157 -5.40 -7.53 -11.00
CA VAL A 157 -4.19 -8.29 -10.63
C VAL A 157 -3.31 -7.47 -9.69
N VAL A 158 -2.89 -8.08 -8.58
CA VAL A 158 -1.92 -7.51 -7.63
C VAL A 158 -0.94 -8.61 -7.20
N GLY A 159 0.24 -8.62 -7.78
CA GLY A 159 1.20 -9.71 -7.58
C GLY A 159 0.62 -11.06 -7.97
N LYS A 160 0.51 -11.99 -7.04
CA LYS A 160 -0.11 -13.31 -7.27
C LYS A 160 -1.63 -13.34 -7.11
N VAL A 161 -2.25 -12.24 -6.66
CA VAL A 161 -3.70 -12.18 -6.42
C VAL A 161 -4.44 -11.70 -7.66
N ILE A 162 -5.44 -12.46 -8.08
CA ILE A 162 -6.33 -12.15 -9.20
C ILE A 162 -7.78 -12.03 -8.73
N ARG A 163 -8.59 -11.23 -9.45
CA ARG A 163 -10.02 -10.99 -9.14
C ARG A 163 -10.88 -11.18 -10.39
N PRO A 164 -11.19 -12.43 -10.75
CA PRO A 164 -11.88 -12.74 -12.00
C PRO A 164 -13.27 -12.14 -12.13
N LEU A 165 -13.98 -11.90 -11.01
CA LEU A 165 -15.34 -11.38 -11.00
C LEU A 165 -15.42 -9.85 -10.89
N LEU A 166 -14.31 -9.12 -10.88
CA LEU A 166 -14.31 -7.67 -10.70
C LEU A 166 -15.03 -6.91 -11.84
N CYS A 167 -15.24 -7.55 -12.97
CA CYS A 167 -16.04 -7.04 -14.09
C CYS A 167 -17.56 -7.20 -13.92
N LEU A 168 -18.02 -7.96 -12.92
CA LEU A 168 -19.44 -8.32 -12.74
C LEU A 168 -20.08 -7.51 -11.62
N ARG A 169 -21.33 -7.09 -11.84
CA ARG A 169 -22.22 -6.58 -10.80
C ARG A 169 -22.78 -7.73 -9.96
N ARG A 170 -23.10 -7.44 -8.71
CA ARG A 170 -23.76 -8.41 -7.82
C ARG A 170 -25.03 -9.00 -8.44
N GLN A 171 -25.85 -8.20 -9.10
CA GLN A 171 -27.06 -8.66 -9.78
C GLN A 171 -26.77 -9.69 -10.88
N GLU A 172 -25.69 -9.54 -11.65
CA GLU A 172 -25.27 -10.53 -12.65
C GLU A 172 -24.87 -11.86 -11.98
N ILE A 173 -24.20 -11.79 -10.81
CA ILE A 173 -23.82 -12.96 -10.03
C ILE A 173 -25.05 -13.69 -9.49
N ASP A 174 -26.00 -12.97 -8.90
CA ASP A 174 -27.25 -13.55 -8.37
C ASP A 174 -28.10 -14.21 -9.46
N HIS A 175 -28.14 -13.61 -10.64
CA HIS A 175 -28.80 -14.21 -11.82
C HIS A 175 -28.10 -15.52 -12.24
N TYR A 176 -26.77 -15.50 -12.29
CA TYR A 176 -26.00 -16.69 -12.68
C TYR A 176 -26.15 -17.85 -11.70
N LEU A 177 -26.16 -17.58 -10.40
CA LEU A 177 -26.36 -18.58 -9.36
C LEU A 177 -27.72 -19.28 -9.54
N LYS A 178 -28.77 -18.51 -9.82
CA LYS A 178 -30.14 -19.03 -10.10
C LYS A 178 -30.19 -19.84 -11.38
N GLU A 179 -29.63 -19.32 -12.47
CA GLU A 179 -29.65 -19.96 -13.78
C GLU A 179 -28.94 -21.32 -13.81
N ASN A 180 -27.86 -21.44 -13.02
CA ASN A 180 -27.03 -22.67 -12.95
C ASN A 180 -27.32 -23.52 -11.70
N GLU A 181 -28.37 -23.20 -10.93
CA GLU A 181 -28.80 -23.91 -9.72
C GLU A 181 -27.62 -24.14 -8.71
N ILE A 182 -26.71 -23.13 -8.60
CA ILE A 182 -25.54 -23.23 -7.74
C ILE A 182 -25.97 -22.96 -6.29
N PHE A 183 -25.76 -23.96 -5.44
CA PHE A 183 -26.00 -23.82 -4.01
C PHE A 183 -24.90 -22.97 -3.35
N TYR A 184 -25.31 -22.05 -2.47
CA TYR A 184 -24.42 -21.19 -1.68
C TYR A 184 -25.04 -20.89 -0.33
N VAL A 185 -24.18 -20.46 0.63
CA VAL A 185 -24.63 -20.01 1.96
C VAL A 185 -24.63 -18.49 2.04
N THR A 186 -25.58 -17.97 2.81
CA THR A 186 -25.63 -16.54 3.13
C THR A 186 -24.97 -16.34 4.49
N ASP A 187 -23.89 -15.57 4.54
CA ASP A 187 -23.19 -15.24 5.77
C ASP A 187 -24.03 -14.30 6.63
N SER A 188 -24.37 -14.72 7.84
CA SER A 188 -25.17 -13.94 8.79
C SER A 188 -24.50 -12.61 9.18
N THR A 189 -23.17 -12.54 9.16
CA THR A 189 -22.40 -11.31 9.47
C THR A 189 -22.53 -10.24 8.37
N ASN A 190 -22.93 -10.61 7.16
CA ASN A 190 -23.20 -9.65 6.09
C ASN A 190 -24.51 -8.88 6.30
N LEU A 191 -25.36 -9.30 7.25
CA LEU A 191 -26.65 -8.68 7.53
C LEU A 191 -26.56 -7.57 8.59
N THR A 192 -25.42 -7.41 9.26
CA THR A 192 -25.24 -6.37 10.29
C THR A 192 -24.53 -5.15 9.74
N ASP A 193 -24.95 -3.96 10.21
CA ASP A 193 -24.35 -2.67 9.86
C ASP A 193 -23.21 -2.24 10.79
N ASP A 194 -22.63 -3.17 11.54
CA ASP A 194 -21.59 -2.88 12.52
C ASP A 194 -20.30 -2.36 11.89
N TYR A 195 -20.03 -2.78 10.66
CA TYR A 195 -18.85 -2.35 9.91
C TYR A 195 -19.19 -1.23 8.92
N THR A 196 -18.31 -0.24 8.82
CA THR A 196 -18.47 0.90 7.88
C THR A 196 -18.73 0.46 6.44
N ARG A 197 -18.12 -0.64 6.01
CA ARG A 197 -18.28 -1.19 4.66
C ARG A 197 -19.70 -1.73 4.42
N ASN A 198 -20.29 -2.38 5.44
CA ASN A 198 -21.68 -2.84 5.36
C ASN A 198 -22.64 -1.66 5.28
N LYS A 199 -22.39 -0.55 6.00
CA LYS A 199 -23.19 0.69 5.88
C LYS A 199 -23.14 1.27 4.47
N ILE A 200 -21.96 1.26 3.84
CA ILE A 200 -21.83 1.71 2.45
C ILE A 200 -22.66 0.81 1.52
N ARG A 201 -22.54 -0.51 1.66
CA ARG A 201 -23.24 -1.52 0.86
C ARG A 201 -24.75 -1.46 1.00
N HIS A 202 -25.26 -1.36 2.24
CA HIS A 202 -26.71 -1.53 2.49
C HIS A 202 -27.48 -0.22 2.49
N LYS A 203 -26.82 0.94 2.70
CA LYS A 203 -27.50 2.23 2.85
C LYS A 203 -26.99 3.27 1.85
N ILE A 204 -25.69 3.51 1.80
CA ILE A 204 -25.15 4.66 1.08
C ILE A 204 -25.17 4.44 -0.42
N LEU A 205 -24.60 3.34 -0.90
CA LEU A 205 -24.55 3.05 -2.35
C LEU A 205 -25.95 2.86 -2.95
N PRO A 206 -26.88 2.10 -2.31
CA PRO A 206 -28.25 2.01 -2.81
C PRO A 206 -28.99 3.34 -2.84
N GLU A 207 -28.78 4.23 -1.86
CA GLU A 207 -29.40 5.55 -1.86
C GLU A 207 -28.86 6.44 -2.98
N ILE A 208 -27.54 6.39 -3.24
CA ILE A 208 -26.93 7.07 -4.38
C ILE A 208 -27.50 6.53 -5.71
N GLU A 209 -27.64 5.22 -5.84
CA GLU A 209 -28.21 4.60 -7.05
C GLU A 209 -29.67 4.98 -7.27
N LYS A 210 -30.44 5.06 -6.18
CA LYS A 210 -31.87 5.41 -6.23
C LYS A 210 -32.10 6.90 -6.51
N GLU A 211 -31.41 7.79 -5.79
CA GLU A 211 -31.72 9.23 -5.80
C GLU A 211 -30.90 10.02 -6.83
N LEU A 212 -29.69 9.57 -7.19
CA LEU A 212 -28.81 10.30 -8.10
C LEU A 212 -28.66 9.62 -9.46
N ASN A 213 -28.23 8.36 -9.49
CA ASN A 213 -27.97 7.66 -10.75
C ASN A 213 -28.00 6.14 -10.55
N PRO A 214 -28.92 5.41 -11.22
CA PRO A 214 -29.00 3.94 -11.13
C PRO A 214 -27.72 3.19 -11.54
N LYS A 215 -26.82 3.86 -12.26
CA LYS A 215 -25.50 3.31 -12.67
C LYS A 215 -24.35 3.85 -11.84
N ALA A 216 -24.60 4.45 -10.67
CA ALA A 216 -23.55 5.07 -9.86
C ALA A 216 -22.43 4.08 -9.50
N GLY A 217 -22.76 2.86 -9.06
CA GLY A 217 -21.78 1.82 -8.76
C GLY A 217 -20.92 1.45 -9.98
N GLU A 218 -21.51 1.36 -11.18
CA GLU A 218 -20.76 1.11 -12.43
C GLU A 218 -19.81 2.27 -12.76
N HIS A 219 -20.28 3.52 -12.62
CA HIS A 219 -19.46 4.70 -12.89
C HIS A 219 -18.31 4.82 -11.89
N MET A 220 -18.57 4.52 -10.60
CA MET A 220 -17.53 4.49 -9.56
C MET A 220 -16.46 3.44 -9.86
N ALA A 221 -16.86 2.26 -10.32
CA ALA A 221 -15.93 1.21 -10.72
C ALA A 221 -15.04 1.63 -11.91
N LYS A 222 -15.64 2.25 -12.94
CA LYS A 222 -14.90 2.82 -14.08
C LYS A 222 -13.90 3.92 -13.62
N THR A 223 -14.33 4.79 -12.73
CA THR A 223 -13.47 5.82 -12.15
C THR A 223 -12.28 5.21 -11.41
N ALA A 224 -12.50 4.17 -10.60
CA ALA A 224 -11.43 3.47 -9.90
C ALA A 224 -10.43 2.81 -10.88
N GLN A 225 -10.89 2.30 -12.02
CA GLN A 225 -10.01 1.77 -13.07
C GLN A 225 -9.14 2.86 -13.71
N ILE A 226 -9.71 4.03 -14.03
CA ILE A 226 -8.97 5.18 -14.56
C ILE A 226 -7.92 5.65 -13.53
N LEU A 227 -8.30 5.75 -12.27
CA LEU A 227 -7.38 6.11 -11.19
C LEU A 227 -6.25 5.07 -11.02
N SER A 228 -6.54 3.79 -11.28
CA SER A 228 -5.52 2.73 -11.27
C SER A 228 -4.49 2.93 -12.39
N MET A 229 -4.92 3.31 -13.59
CA MET A 229 -4.02 3.63 -14.71
C MET A 229 -3.17 4.88 -14.40
N ALA A 230 -3.77 5.90 -13.80
CA ALA A 230 -3.06 7.10 -13.36
C ALA A 230 -2.00 6.77 -12.28
N GLU A 231 -2.36 5.94 -11.29
CA GLU A 231 -1.44 5.47 -10.24
C GLU A 231 -0.24 4.73 -10.85
N ASP A 232 -0.45 3.87 -11.85
CA ASP A 232 0.63 3.17 -12.54
C ASP A 232 1.55 4.12 -13.29
N TYR A 233 0.96 5.11 -13.96
CA TYR A 233 1.72 6.14 -14.67
C TYR A 233 2.61 6.94 -13.71
N PHE A 234 2.04 7.47 -12.62
CA PHE A 234 2.80 8.27 -11.65
C PHE A 234 3.82 7.42 -10.88
N THR A 235 3.51 6.18 -10.54
CA THR A 235 4.46 5.26 -9.91
C THR A 235 5.67 5.01 -10.83
N ARG A 236 5.44 4.77 -12.12
CA ARG A 236 6.51 4.62 -13.11
C ARG A 236 7.35 5.89 -13.23
N LYS A 237 6.70 7.05 -13.37
CA LYS A 237 7.40 8.35 -13.43
C LYS A 237 8.20 8.65 -12.17
N GLY A 238 7.67 8.32 -11.00
CA GLY A 238 8.41 8.43 -9.74
C GLY A 238 9.65 7.53 -9.69
N ARG A 239 9.58 6.31 -10.24
CA ARG A 239 10.76 5.42 -10.37
C ARG A 239 11.78 5.96 -11.37
N GLU A 240 11.36 6.41 -12.53
CA GLU A 240 12.22 7.08 -13.52
C GLU A 240 12.95 8.30 -12.91
N MET A 241 12.27 9.05 -12.04
CA MET A 241 12.87 10.13 -11.27
C MET A 241 13.97 9.60 -10.32
N LEU A 242 13.65 8.53 -9.56
CA LEU A 242 14.62 7.93 -8.62
C LEU A 242 15.86 7.34 -9.31
N ASP A 243 15.75 6.85 -10.53
CA ASP A 243 16.90 6.34 -11.28
C ASP A 243 17.90 7.44 -11.64
N ARG A 244 17.48 8.70 -11.62
CA ARG A 244 18.34 9.89 -11.76
C ARG A 244 18.95 10.37 -10.45
N CYS A 245 18.48 9.85 -9.31
CA CYS A 245 18.99 10.21 -8.00
C CYS A 245 20.28 9.46 -7.67
N LYS A 246 21.14 10.09 -6.88
CA LYS A 246 22.37 9.46 -6.41
C LYS A 246 22.04 8.44 -5.31
N LYS A 247 22.29 7.16 -5.60
CA LYS A 247 22.18 6.08 -4.60
C LYS A 247 23.45 6.05 -3.76
N GLU A 248 23.30 6.11 -2.44
CA GLU A 248 24.37 6.03 -1.45
C GLU A 248 24.18 4.74 -0.62
N GLU A 249 25.21 4.27 0.10
CA GLU A 249 25.20 2.98 0.80
C GLU A 249 23.99 2.78 1.72
N GLN A 250 23.53 3.85 2.39
CA GLN A 250 22.43 3.80 3.35
C GLN A 250 21.24 4.70 2.98
N GLY A 251 21.21 5.25 1.79
CA GLY A 251 20.18 6.20 1.41
C GLY A 251 20.18 6.63 -0.05
N ILE A 252 19.34 7.60 -0.34
CA ILE A 252 19.16 8.19 -1.66
C ILE A 252 19.24 9.71 -1.50
N LEU A 253 20.11 10.36 -2.29
CA LEU A 253 20.19 11.80 -2.39
C LEU A 253 19.38 12.28 -3.60
N ILE A 254 18.31 13.01 -3.34
CA ILE A 254 17.47 13.67 -4.34
C ILE A 254 18.04 15.08 -4.57
N GLY A 255 18.57 15.35 -5.75
CA GLY A 255 19.17 16.64 -6.11
C GLY A 255 18.16 17.79 -6.11
N MET A 256 18.63 19.01 -5.88
CA MET A 256 17.75 20.20 -5.81
C MET A 256 17.04 20.49 -7.12
N GLU A 257 17.61 20.15 -8.26
CA GLU A 257 17.02 20.29 -9.58
C GLU A 257 15.73 19.47 -9.73
N ILE A 258 15.66 18.29 -9.07
CA ILE A 258 14.48 17.40 -9.10
C ILE A 258 13.28 18.06 -8.41
N PHE A 259 13.51 18.83 -7.35
CA PHE A 259 12.42 19.54 -6.64
C PHE A 259 11.81 20.70 -7.45
N GLN A 260 12.34 21.00 -8.65
CA GLN A 260 11.74 21.95 -9.61
C GLN A 260 10.82 21.26 -10.63
N GLU A 261 10.79 19.93 -10.64
CA GLU A 261 9.91 19.15 -11.52
C GLU A 261 8.47 19.13 -11.00
N ASP A 262 7.57 18.45 -11.72
CA ASP A 262 6.17 18.32 -11.30
C ASP A 262 6.06 17.78 -9.87
N PRO A 263 5.38 18.51 -8.95
CA PRO A 263 5.33 18.13 -7.54
C PRO A 263 4.70 16.76 -7.29
N LEU A 264 3.80 16.30 -8.18
CA LEU A 264 3.17 15.00 -8.06
C LEU A 264 4.16 13.88 -8.39
N ILE A 265 4.96 14.05 -9.45
CA ILE A 265 6.02 13.09 -9.81
C ILE A 265 7.06 13.00 -8.71
N VAL A 266 7.52 14.14 -8.18
CA VAL A 266 8.46 14.19 -7.06
C VAL A 266 7.88 13.49 -5.82
N SER A 267 6.59 13.71 -5.51
CA SER A 267 5.90 13.04 -4.40
C SER A 267 5.87 11.52 -4.57
N TYR A 268 5.60 11.03 -5.77
CA TYR A 268 5.63 9.60 -6.08
C TYR A 268 7.05 9.02 -5.98
N GLY A 269 8.06 9.75 -6.46
CA GLY A 269 9.45 9.35 -6.32
C GLY A 269 9.89 9.25 -4.85
N ILE A 270 9.53 10.20 -4.02
CA ILE A 270 9.79 10.16 -2.57
C ILE A 270 9.11 8.94 -1.94
N MET A 271 7.86 8.62 -2.30
CA MET A 271 7.18 7.41 -1.81
C MET A 271 7.86 6.12 -2.25
N GLU A 272 8.33 6.03 -3.49
CA GLU A 272 9.08 4.87 -3.96
C GLU A 272 10.47 4.77 -3.28
N ALA A 273 11.12 5.92 -2.96
CA ALA A 273 12.34 5.94 -2.14
C ALA A 273 12.09 5.34 -0.75
N PHE A 274 11.00 5.72 -0.08
CA PHE A 274 10.62 5.13 1.20
C PHE A 274 10.44 3.61 1.09
N TYR A 275 9.78 3.14 0.04
CA TYR A 275 9.60 1.71 -0.21
C TYR A 275 10.92 0.98 -0.42
N LEU A 276 11.79 1.50 -1.26
CA LEU A 276 13.11 0.90 -1.54
C LEU A 276 13.96 0.78 -0.26
N LEU A 277 13.96 1.82 0.58
CA LEU A 277 14.78 1.87 1.78
C LEU A 277 14.23 1.04 2.95
N SER A 278 12.90 0.92 3.07
CA SER A 278 12.24 0.19 4.16
C SER A 278 11.77 -1.21 3.81
N SER A 279 11.62 -1.52 2.51
CA SER A 279 10.93 -2.70 1.96
C SER A 279 9.46 -2.79 2.42
N ARG A 280 8.88 -1.68 2.88
CA ARG A 280 7.50 -1.60 3.40
C ARG A 280 6.77 -0.40 2.82
N ARG A 281 5.48 -0.59 2.49
CA ARG A 281 4.61 0.48 1.98
C ARG A 281 3.63 1.02 3.03
N ARG A 282 3.44 0.30 4.14
CA ARG A 282 2.57 0.74 5.24
C ARG A 282 3.23 1.89 6.01
N ASP A 283 2.41 2.65 6.71
CA ASP A 283 2.79 3.73 7.63
C ASP A 283 3.41 4.97 6.98
N PHE A 284 3.65 4.96 5.66
CA PHE A 284 3.98 6.18 4.92
C PHE A 284 2.71 6.85 4.41
N SER A 285 2.61 8.15 4.65
CA SER A 285 1.45 8.97 4.30
C SER A 285 1.89 10.26 3.57
N ALA A 286 0.92 11.01 3.06
CA ALA A 286 1.16 12.30 2.44
C ALA A 286 1.92 13.29 3.37
N VAL A 287 1.73 13.17 4.70
CA VAL A 287 2.44 14.02 5.68
C VAL A 287 3.95 13.79 5.61
N HIS A 288 4.40 12.53 5.50
CA HIS A 288 5.83 12.21 5.42
C HIS A 288 6.44 12.72 4.10
N VAL A 289 5.71 12.60 2.98
CA VAL A 289 6.13 13.16 1.69
C VAL A 289 6.24 14.68 1.79
N GLN A 290 5.23 15.34 2.38
CA GLN A 290 5.22 16.79 2.57
C GLN A 290 6.37 17.26 3.46
N SER A 291 6.73 16.49 4.50
CA SER A 291 7.90 16.78 5.33
C SER A 291 9.20 16.81 4.52
N VAL A 292 9.40 15.84 3.61
CA VAL A 292 10.57 15.82 2.72
C VAL A 292 10.54 16.95 1.70
N LEU A 293 9.39 17.24 1.09
CA LEU A 293 9.23 18.39 0.18
C LEU A 293 9.53 19.73 0.87
N SER A 294 9.15 19.85 2.14
CA SER A 294 9.43 21.05 2.94
C SER A 294 10.93 21.20 3.23
N LEU A 295 11.67 20.11 3.42
CA LEU A 295 13.12 20.15 3.61
C LEU A 295 13.85 20.81 2.43
N ALA A 296 13.37 20.62 1.19
CA ALA A 296 13.98 21.25 0.03
C ALA A 296 13.97 22.79 0.09
N LYS A 297 13.02 23.37 0.85
CA LYS A 297 12.88 24.81 1.05
C LYS A 297 13.63 25.31 2.28
N ASN A 298 14.09 24.42 3.15
CA ASN A 298 14.76 24.76 4.39
C ASN A 298 16.27 24.95 4.21
N GLN A 299 16.94 25.45 5.25
CA GLN A 299 18.40 25.56 5.27
C GLN A 299 19.07 24.19 5.34
N ALA A 300 20.29 24.08 4.80
CA ALA A 300 21.11 22.87 4.92
C ALA A 300 21.32 22.52 6.41
N GLY A 301 21.24 21.23 6.74
CA GLY A 301 21.25 20.72 8.11
C GLY A 301 19.87 20.48 8.71
N SER A 302 18.78 21.01 8.12
CA SER A 302 17.43 20.68 8.57
C SER A 302 17.12 19.20 8.35
N CYS A 303 16.37 18.58 9.26
CA CYS A 303 16.03 17.17 9.19
C CYS A 303 14.56 16.91 9.54
N CYS A 304 14.04 15.75 9.14
CA CYS A 304 12.75 15.22 9.57
C CYS A 304 12.84 13.72 9.85
N SER A 305 12.10 13.26 10.85
CA SER A 305 11.97 11.84 11.17
C SER A 305 10.92 11.18 10.28
N LEU A 306 11.18 9.96 9.85
CA LEU A 306 10.32 9.16 9.00
C LEU A 306 10.10 7.78 9.64
N PRO A 307 9.05 7.02 9.26
CA PRO A 307 8.83 5.66 9.72
C PRO A 307 10.04 4.74 9.46
N TYR A 308 10.12 3.65 10.21
CA TYR A 308 11.13 2.59 10.06
C TYR A 308 12.57 3.06 10.24
N ARG A 309 12.79 4.04 11.12
CA ARG A 309 14.11 4.65 11.41
C ARG A 309 14.75 5.32 10.18
N LEU A 310 13.93 5.73 9.20
CA LEU A 310 14.40 6.59 8.14
C LEU A 310 14.43 8.05 8.61
N MET A 311 15.29 8.83 7.98
CA MET A 311 15.38 10.27 8.14
C MET A 311 15.47 10.95 6.78
N GLY A 312 14.91 12.15 6.69
CA GLY A 312 15.21 13.11 5.64
C GLY A 312 16.17 14.18 6.16
N ILE A 313 17.22 14.49 5.42
CA ILE A 313 18.22 15.49 5.78
C ILE A 313 18.46 16.42 4.59
N ARG A 314 18.36 17.75 4.81
CA ARG A 314 18.70 18.75 3.82
C ARG A 314 20.22 18.93 3.75
N LYS A 315 20.84 18.38 2.70
CA LYS A 315 22.25 18.60 2.36
C LYS A 315 22.36 19.80 1.38
N TYR A 316 23.55 20.34 1.15
CA TYR A 316 23.74 21.44 0.19
C TYR A 316 23.30 21.08 -1.23
N GLU A 317 23.55 19.84 -1.65
CA GLU A 317 23.27 19.34 -3.01
C GLU A 317 21.81 18.90 -3.21
N GLY A 318 21.08 18.60 -2.12
CA GLY A 318 19.73 18.05 -2.21
C GLY A 318 19.14 17.65 -0.87
N VAL A 319 18.13 16.80 -0.91
CA VAL A 319 17.56 16.15 0.27
C VAL A 319 17.94 14.67 0.26
N TRP A 320 18.65 14.26 1.28
CA TRP A 320 19.01 12.87 1.50
C TRP A 320 17.90 12.16 2.31
N ILE A 321 17.55 10.95 1.90
CA ILE A 321 16.62 10.07 2.61
C ILE A 321 17.32 8.74 2.85
N GLY A 322 17.40 8.29 4.10
CA GLY A 322 18.08 7.03 4.40
C GLY A 322 17.96 6.58 5.84
N LYS A 323 18.65 5.48 6.16
CA LYS A 323 18.78 4.98 7.53
C LYS A 323 19.94 5.70 8.20
N GLN A 324 19.67 6.32 9.33
CA GLN A 324 20.68 7.01 10.10
C GLN A 324 21.47 6.04 10.96
N THR A 325 22.81 6.13 10.92
CA THR A 325 23.67 5.46 11.88
C THR A 325 23.67 6.17 13.22
N GLU A 326 24.00 5.47 14.31
CA GLU A 326 24.14 6.08 15.65
C GLU A 326 25.24 7.16 15.67
N GLN A 327 26.28 7.04 14.84
CA GLN A 327 27.32 8.05 14.69
C GLN A 327 26.81 9.33 14.04
N GLU A 328 26.00 9.21 12.97
CA GLU A 328 25.40 10.37 12.30
C GLU A 328 24.36 11.08 13.18
N LYS A 329 23.61 10.33 14.02
CA LYS A 329 22.75 10.94 15.04
C LYS A 329 23.54 11.84 16.00
N ARG A 330 24.67 11.36 16.49
CA ARG A 330 25.52 12.14 17.37
C ARG A 330 26.06 13.40 16.70
N GLN A 331 26.41 13.34 15.40
CA GLN A 331 26.90 14.50 14.65
C GLN A 331 25.81 15.56 14.36
N LEU A 332 24.55 15.16 14.11
CA LEU A 332 23.45 16.09 13.82
C LEU A 332 22.87 16.77 15.06
N PHE A 333 22.99 16.15 16.23
CA PHE A 333 22.52 16.69 17.51
C PHE A 333 23.67 17.10 18.43
N PHE A 334 24.87 17.25 17.88
CA PHE A 334 26.03 17.63 18.65
C PHE A 334 25.97 19.15 18.90
N HIS A 335 25.56 19.54 20.09
CA HIS A 335 25.77 20.89 20.64
C HIS A 335 27.07 20.86 21.44
N GLU A 336 28.18 21.21 20.80
CA GLU A 336 29.37 21.60 21.53
C GLU A 336 29.29 23.09 21.82
N GLU A 337 29.29 23.48 23.08
CA GLU A 337 29.49 24.84 23.50
C GLU A 337 31.00 25.07 23.57
N TRP A 338 31.49 26.02 22.82
CA TRP A 338 32.89 26.36 22.77
C TRP A 338 33.08 27.75 23.34
N GLU A 339 33.98 27.89 24.34
CA GLU A 339 34.49 29.19 24.71
C GLU A 339 35.40 29.72 23.60
N ILE A 340 34.97 30.77 22.93
CA ILE A 340 35.69 31.40 21.84
C ILE A 340 36.61 32.45 22.42
N PHE A 341 37.91 32.17 22.42
CA PHE A 341 38.95 33.15 22.83
C PHE A 341 39.45 33.90 21.60
N PRO A 342 39.46 35.26 21.67
CA PRO A 342 39.99 36.06 20.59
C PRO A 342 41.43 35.71 20.19
N GLY A 343 41.71 35.54 18.88
CA GLY A 343 43.03 35.27 18.35
C GLY A 343 43.49 33.79 18.48
N LYS A 344 42.62 32.87 18.92
CA LYS A 344 42.92 31.44 19.00
C LYS A 344 42.30 30.65 17.84
N LYS A 345 42.94 29.52 17.53
CA LYS A 345 42.40 28.47 16.66
C LYS A 345 41.85 27.35 17.53
N ALA A 346 40.69 26.84 17.17
CA ALA A 346 40.07 25.68 17.79
C ALA A 346 39.85 24.62 16.75
N ASP A 347 40.38 23.42 16.95
CA ASP A 347 40.09 22.25 16.10
C ASP A 347 38.86 21.54 16.64
N THR A 348 37.90 21.35 15.79
CA THR A 348 36.61 20.70 16.10
C THR A 348 36.37 19.54 15.14
N LEU A 349 35.35 18.72 15.40
CA LEU A 349 34.91 17.67 14.49
C LEU A 349 34.42 18.21 13.13
N LEU A 350 34.07 19.50 13.05
CA LEU A 350 33.62 20.18 11.83
C LEU A 350 34.74 20.89 11.07
N GLY A 351 35.94 20.90 11.61
CA GLY A 351 37.11 21.58 11.06
C GLY A 351 37.74 22.57 12.04
N THR A 352 38.74 23.32 11.57
CA THR A 352 39.48 24.31 12.37
C THR A 352 38.78 25.66 12.29
N PHE A 353 38.37 26.23 13.43
CA PHE A 353 37.86 27.59 13.56
C PHE A 353 38.97 28.52 14.02
N GLU A 354 39.07 29.66 13.33
CA GLU A 354 39.98 30.75 13.71
C GLU A 354 39.15 32.00 14.02
N THR A 355 39.41 32.60 15.18
CA THR A 355 38.76 33.84 15.60
C THR A 355 39.73 34.99 15.54
N ARG A 356 39.26 36.15 15.01
CA ARG A 356 40.04 37.38 14.98
C ARG A 356 39.16 38.56 15.46
N ILE A 357 39.71 39.41 16.33
CA ILE A 357 39.08 40.69 16.67
C ILE A 357 39.82 41.78 15.93
N PHE A 358 39.06 42.69 15.36
CA PHE A 358 39.61 43.88 14.73
C PHE A 358 38.66 45.05 14.97
N LEU A 359 39.20 46.26 14.87
CA LEU A 359 38.42 47.47 15.00
C LEU A 359 37.69 47.73 13.68
N TYR A 360 36.34 47.79 13.74
CA TYR A 360 35.53 48.11 12.56
C TYR A 360 35.56 49.63 12.31
N GLN A 361 36.04 50.01 11.12
CA GLN A 361 36.14 51.41 10.72
C GLN A 361 35.11 51.83 9.66
N GLY A 362 34.03 51.03 9.50
CA GLY A 362 32.97 51.32 8.54
C GLY A 362 33.14 50.68 7.15
N GLU A 363 34.14 49.81 7.00
CA GLU A 363 34.40 49.13 5.73
C GLU A 363 33.28 48.14 5.39
N LYS A 364 33.10 47.87 4.07
CA LYS A 364 32.15 46.84 3.62
C LYS A 364 32.64 45.47 4.07
N ILE A 365 31.89 44.85 4.96
CA ILE A 365 32.17 43.48 5.44
C ILE A 365 32.08 42.49 4.28
N PRO A 366 33.17 41.76 3.93
CA PRO A 366 33.12 40.83 2.82
C PRO A 366 32.35 39.55 3.20
N GLU A 367 31.36 39.21 2.39
CA GLU A 367 30.64 37.95 2.51
C GLU A 367 31.51 36.78 2.00
N LYS A 368 32.04 35.98 2.92
CA LYS A 368 32.79 34.74 2.61
C LYS A 368 32.00 33.54 3.07
N LYS A 369 31.99 32.46 2.27
CA LYS A 369 31.17 31.26 2.44
C LYS A 369 31.26 30.59 3.82
N TYR A 370 32.39 30.73 4.50
CA TYR A 370 32.67 30.11 5.81
C TYR A 370 33.13 31.11 6.86
N THR A 371 32.75 32.37 6.76
CA THR A 371 33.11 33.42 7.72
C THR A 371 31.85 34.03 8.30
N LYS A 372 31.74 34.06 9.63
CA LYS A 372 30.68 34.79 10.36
C LYS A 372 31.28 36.00 11.02
N TRP A 373 30.59 37.13 10.88
CA TRP A 373 30.97 38.38 11.51
C TRP A 373 30.02 38.64 12.69
N LEU A 374 30.62 38.86 13.85
CA LEU A 374 29.89 39.08 15.10
C LEU A 374 30.36 40.37 15.74
N ASP A 375 29.44 41.12 16.33
CA ASP A 375 29.76 42.29 17.13
C ASP A 375 30.30 41.82 18.50
N TYR A 376 31.58 42.00 18.71
CA TYR A 376 32.26 41.51 19.91
C TYR A 376 31.71 42.16 21.20
N ASP A 377 31.32 43.44 21.14
CA ASP A 377 30.78 44.13 22.31
C ASP A 377 29.40 43.60 22.73
N LYS A 378 28.69 42.95 21.81
CA LYS A 378 27.41 42.32 22.11
C LYS A 378 27.57 40.88 22.65
N ILE A 379 28.66 40.21 22.41
CA ILE A 379 28.87 38.80 22.80
C ILE A 379 29.82 38.56 23.93
N LYS A 380 30.71 39.52 24.28
CA LYS A 380 31.77 39.38 25.29
C LYS A 380 31.26 39.10 26.72
N ASN A 381 29.97 39.31 26.99
CA ASN A 381 29.34 39.09 28.30
C ASN A 381 28.22 38.04 28.27
N LYS A 382 28.13 37.24 27.25
CA LYS A 382 27.27 36.08 27.16
C LYS A 382 28.07 34.81 27.21
#